data_cf15ee18a5261994201210af404e67b4
#
_entry.id   cf15ee18a5261994201210af404e67b4
#
_cell.length_a   1.000
_cell.length_b   1.000
_cell.length_c   1.000
_cell.angle_alpha   90.00
_cell.angle_beta   90.00
_cell.angle_gamma   90.00
#
_symmetry.space_group_name_H-M   'P 1'
#
loop_
_entity.id
_entity.type
_entity.pdbx_description
1 polymer ?
#
loop_
_entity_poly.entity_id
_entity_poly.type
_entity_poly.pdbx_seq_one_letter_code
_entity_poly.pdbx_strand_id
1 'polypeptide(L)'
;MNNIIPNPIKLTDTEITNKVTLFYLFKFSKTVETSKIIKEEFDNQNIKCLHWFNCQYNFIGEDDFWTNSALLEFESIDHLGKVFIKKIGNSDIQALQVFNLTPKLPPKIIVYLFKLLRPIGYLLDCLIKNEIDYSKLSNSGSKILPNKKQNNRFKNNNSKEKAYMINLLKAFEIAKYKDKNIIKSGREAYYEKYGTVAFRSVILTGGNFTYAGRFIGSPLIEYNAPNDTKGNWQALGIMEYSNPKKLYSLEKMPGYKKSLKHRDAGLERTINIYSIK
;
A
#
# COMPACT_ATOMS: atom_id res chain seq x y z
N MET A 1 -16.05 -21.98 -15.85
CA MET A 1 -15.86 -21.37 -14.52
C MET A 1 -14.40 -21.50 -14.15
N ASN A 2 -13.64 -20.45 -14.27
CA ASN A 2 -12.21 -20.50 -13.93
C ASN A 2 -12.10 -20.43 -12.41
N ASN A 3 -11.50 -21.46 -11.83
CA ASN A 3 -11.22 -21.53 -10.39
C ASN A 3 -10.37 -20.32 -9.97
N ILE A 4 -10.90 -19.50 -9.08
CA ILE A 4 -10.18 -18.34 -8.48
C ILE A 4 -9.25 -18.89 -7.38
N ILE A 5 -8.47 -19.91 -7.67
CA ILE A 5 -7.52 -20.50 -6.73
C ILE A 5 -6.12 -20.07 -7.14
N PRO A 6 -5.33 -19.51 -6.21
CA PRO A 6 -3.91 -19.27 -6.46
C PRO A 6 -3.21 -20.58 -6.86
N ASN A 7 -2.38 -20.51 -7.89
CA ASN A 7 -1.57 -21.67 -8.27
C ASN A 7 -0.53 -21.97 -7.16
N PRO A 8 -0.62 -23.09 -6.43
CA PRO A 8 0.27 -23.39 -5.30
C PRO A 8 1.74 -23.49 -5.71
N ILE A 9 2.04 -23.81 -6.97
CA ILE A 9 3.42 -23.90 -7.48
C ILE A 9 4.14 -22.54 -7.45
N LYS A 10 3.41 -21.42 -7.55
CA LYS A 10 3.98 -20.05 -7.43
C LYS A 10 4.28 -19.63 -6.00
N LEU A 11 3.95 -20.45 -5.01
CA LEU A 11 4.12 -20.16 -3.59
C LEU A 11 5.39 -20.76 -2.99
N THR A 12 6.15 -21.56 -3.76
CA THR A 12 7.30 -22.33 -3.27
C THR A 12 8.49 -21.50 -2.80
N ASP A 13 8.52 -20.18 -3.05
CA ASP A 13 9.58 -19.28 -2.56
C ASP A 13 9.35 -18.77 -1.12
N THR A 14 8.40 -19.32 -0.37
CA THR A 14 8.09 -18.91 1.01
C THR A 14 8.83 -19.72 2.07
N GLU A 15 10.15 -19.82 1.98
CA GLU A 15 10.96 -20.74 2.77
C GLU A 15 11.11 -20.47 4.28
N ILE A 16 10.52 -19.42 4.87
CA ILE A 16 10.94 -19.04 6.25
C ILE A 16 9.81 -19.16 7.28
N THR A 17 8.57 -19.21 6.89
CA THR A 17 7.45 -19.49 7.80
C THR A 17 6.46 -20.42 7.10
N ASN A 18 5.92 -21.41 7.81
CA ASN A 18 4.85 -22.27 7.27
C ASN A 18 3.61 -21.45 6.89
N LYS A 19 3.54 -20.18 7.30
CA LYS A 19 2.43 -19.27 7.06
C LYS A 19 2.57 -18.53 5.74
N VAL A 20 1.47 -18.42 5.01
CA VAL A 20 1.37 -17.69 3.75
C VAL A 20 0.56 -16.43 3.95
N THR A 21 1.11 -15.27 3.58
CA THR A 21 0.39 -14.00 3.60
C THR A 21 0.04 -13.59 2.18
N LEU A 22 -1.23 -13.35 1.92
CA LEU A 22 -1.73 -12.87 0.63
C LEU A 22 -2.34 -11.49 0.76
N PHE A 23 -2.09 -10.66 -0.25
CA PHE A 23 -2.75 -9.36 -0.42
C PHE A 23 -3.74 -9.44 -1.57
N TYR A 24 -4.97 -9.06 -1.29
CA TYR A 24 -6.10 -9.06 -2.20
C TYR A 24 -6.53 -7.64 -2.55
N LEU A 25 -6.84 -7.41 -3.80
CA LEU A 25 -7.60 -6.27 -4.30
C LEU A 25 -8.87 -6.79 -4.96
N PHE A 26 -10.02 -6.28 -4.52
CA PHE A 26 -11.33 -6.67 -5.00
C PHE A 26 -12.06 -5.51 -5.68
N LYS A 27 -12.76 -5.82 -6.75
CA LYS A 27 -13.82 -5.01 -7.31
C LYS A 27 -15.14 -5.77 -7.16
N PHE A 28 -16.02 -5.30 -6.29
CA PHE A 28 -17.33 -5.88 -6.08
C PHE A 28 -18.42 -5.12 -6.85
N SER A 29 -19.45 -5.84 -7.31
CA SER A 29 -20.66 -5.25 -7.87
C SER A 29 -21.55 -4.63 -6.79
N LYS A 30 -21.68 -5.32 -5.63
CA LYS A 30 -22.42 -4.89 -4.44
C LYS A 30 -21.47 -4.87 -3.24
N THR A 31 -20.81 -3.74 -3.01
CA THR A 31 -19.64 -3.66 -2.12
C THR A 31 -19.91 -4.11 -0.68
N VAL A 32 -21.01 -3.66 -0.08
CA VAL A 32 -21.28 -3.93 1.36
C VAL A 32 -21.66 -5.39 1.59
N GLU A 33 -22.64 -5.88 0.84
CA GLU A 33 -23.15 -7.25 1.00
C GLU A 33 -22.08 -8.29 0.67
N THR A 34 -21.43 -8.14 -0.49
CA THR A 34 -20.38 -9.06 -0.93
C THR A 34 -19.19 -9.06 0.00
N SER A 35 -18.78 -7.89 0.50
CA SER A 35 -17.70 -7.76 1.48
C SER A 35 -17.99 -8.55 2.78
N LYS A 36 -19.23 -8.49 3.26
CA LYS A 36 -19.65 -9.23 4.46
C LYS A 36 -19.59 -10.74 4.23
N ILE A 37 -20.20 -11.22 3.14
CA ILE A 37 -20.21 -12.64 2.77
C ILE A 37 -18.78 -13.20 2.65
N ILE A 38 -17.88 -12.46 2.00
CA ILE A 38 -16.49 -12.89 1.82
C ILE A 38 -15.75 -12.96 3.16
N LYS A 39 -15.94 -11.98 4.05
CA LYS A 39 -15.35 -12.02 5.40
C LYS A 39 -15.82 -13.23 6.18
N GLU A 40 -17.13 -13.47 6.21
CA GLU A 40 -17.71 -14.64 6.87
C GLU A 40 -17.17 -15.96 6.29
N GLU A 41 -16.97 -16.04 4.97
CA GLU A 41 -16.41 -17.23 4.34
C GLU A 41 -14.94 -17.44 4.72
N PHE A 42 -14.14 -16.38 4.84
CA PHE A 42 -12.76 -16.50 5.33
C PHE A 42 -12.71 -16.95 6.79
N ASP A 43 -13.56 -16.39 7.64
CA ASP A 43 -13.65 -16.78 9.06
C ASP A 43 -14.07 -18.26 9.19
N ASN A 44 -15.07 -18.72 8.41
CA ASN A 44 -15.53 -20.11 8.40
C ASN A 44 -14.44 -21.10 7.93
N GLN A 45 -13.47 -20.64 7.18
CA GLN A 45 -12.34 -21.45 6.70
C GLN A 45 -11.07 -21.27 7.55
N ASN A 46 -11.18 -20.65 8.74
CA ASN A 46 -10.07 -20.34 9.64
C ASN A 46 -8.94 -19.54 8.97
N ILE A 47 -9.29 -18.67 8.03
CA ILE A 47 -8.33 -17.74 7.42
C ILE A 47 -8.27 -16.49 8.25
N LYS A 48 -7.08 -16.17 8.75
CA LYS A 48 -6.90 -15.00 9.58
C LYS A 48 -6.89 -13.73 8.73
N CYS A 49 -7.94 -12.91 8.85
CA CYS A 49 -7.96 -11.58 8.25
C CYS A 49 -7.11 -10.62 9.11
N LEU A 50 -5.89 -10.32 8.66
CA LEU A 50 -5.00 -9.36 9.32
C LEU A 50 -5.55 -7.94 9.19
N HIS A 51 -5.98 -7.58 7.99
CA HIS A 51 -6.56 -6.28 7.68
C HIS A 51 -7.57 -6.38 6.55
N TRP A 52 -8.65 -5.61 6.70
CA TRP A 52 -9.65 -5.36 5.67
C TRP A 52 -9.84 -3.87 5.51
N PHE A 53 -9.83 -3.38 4.27
CA PHE A 53 -9.97 -1.97 3.97
C PHE A 53 -11.05 -1.74 2.92
N ASN A 54 -11.81 -0.66 3.09
CA ASN A 54 -12.74 -0.13 2.11
C ASN A 54 -12.00 0.93 1.29
N CYS A 55 -11.71 0.64 0.03
CA CYS A 55 -11.01 1.55 -0.86
C CYS A 55 -11.94 2.71 -1.23
N GLN A 56 -11.46 3.93 -1.11
CA GLN A 56 -12.23 5.13 -1.38
C GLN A 56 -11.92 5.69 -2.76
N TYR A 57 -10.64 5.90 -3.04
CA TYR A 57 -10.15 6.38 -4.33
C TYR A 57 -8.63 6.29 -4.44
N ASN A 58 -8.13 6.39 -5.66
CA ASN A 58 -6.69 6.47 -5.91
C ASN A 58 -6.18 7.88 -5.67
N PHE A 59 -5.22 8.02 -4.75
CA PHE A 59 -4.45 9.25 -4.61
C PHE A 59 -3.36 9.35 -5.70
N ILE A 60 -2.76 8.21 -6.07
CA ILE A 60 -1.86 8.07 -7.23
C ILE A 60 -2.30 6.83 -7.99
N GLY A 61 -2.44 6.94 -9.31
CA GLY A 61 -2.95 5.91 -10.21
C GLY A 61 -3.97 6.50 -11.17
N GLU A 62 -4.42 5.74 -12.16
CA GLU A 62 -5.30 6.27 -13.19
C GLU A 62 -6.73 6.42 -12.69
N ASP A 63 -7.38 5.35 -12.27
CA ASP A 63 -8.80 5.33 -11.93
C ASP A 63 -9.12 4.79 -10.54
N ASP A 64 -10.25 5.25 -9.99
CA ASP A 64 -10.85 4.72 -8.77
C ASP A 64 -11.54 3.40 -9.09
N PHE A 65 -10.80 2.32 -9.05
CA PHE A 65 -11.29 1.02 -9.53
C PHE A 65 -11.63 0.06 -8.38
N TRP A 66 -10.71 -0.14 -7.46
CA TRP A 66 -10.84 -1.14 -6.41
C TRP A 66 -11.83 -0.70 -5.32
N THR A 67 -12.71 -1.60 -4.88
CA THR A 67 -13.67 -1.32 -3.81
C THR A 67 -13.16 -1.73 -2.44
N ASN A 68 -12.40 -2.83 -2.39
CA ASN A 68 -11.86 -3.37 -1.14
C ASN A 68 -10.46 -3.93 -1.33
N SER A 69 -9.72 -4.00 -0.22
CA SER A 69 -8.48 -4.75 -0.15
C SER A 69 -8.38 -5.50 1.17
N ALA A 70 -7.67 -6.63 1.15
CA ALA A 70 -7.48 -7.46 2.33
C ALA A 70 -6.05 -8.00 2.42
N LEU A 71 -5.58 -8.15 3.66
CA LEU A 71 -4.40 -8.94 4.01
C LEU A 71 -4.86 -10.17 4.76
N LEU A 72 -4.61 -11.33 4.20
CA LEU A 72 -5.01 -12.62 4.74
C LEU A 72 -3.78 -13.47 5.06
N GLU A 73 -3.78 -14.11 6.22
CA GLU A 73 -2.76 -15.07 6.65
C GLU A 73 -3.35 -16.47 6.69
N PHE A 74 -2.71 -17.38 5.97
CA PHE A 74 -3.00 -18.81 5.93
C PHE A 74 -1.97 -19.55 6.76
N GLU A 75 -2.37 -20.59 7.48
CA GLU A 75 -1.47 -21.36 8.35
C GLU A 75 -0.39 -22.12 7.58
N SER A 76 -0.70 -22.53 6.35
CA SER A 76 0.24 -23.25 5.48
C SER A 76 -0.15 -23.14 4.01
N ILE A 77 0.75 -23.58 3.12
CA ILE A 77 0.48 -23.75 1.69
C ILE A 77 -0.64 -24.76 1.46
N ASP A 78 -0.65 -25.86 2.24
CA ASP A 78 -1.69 -26.88 2.16
C ASP A 78 -3.06 -26.33 2.56
N HIS A 79 -3.10 -25.46 3.58
CA HIS A 79 -4.33 -24.77 3.97
C HIS A 79 -4.84 -23.90 2.80
N LEU A 80 -3.98 -23.11 2.19
CA LEU A 80 -4.32 -22.30 1.02
C LEU A 80 -4.87 -23.17 -0.13
N GLY A 81 -4.28 -24.34 -0.39
CA GLY A 81 -4.74 -25.25 -1.44
C GLY A 81 -6.11 -25.86 -1.19
N LYS A 82 -6.57 -25.93 0.06
CA LYS A 82 -7.90 -26.44 0.46
C LYS A 82 -8.97 -25.35 0.48
N VAL A 83 -8.57 -24.09 0.52
CA VAL A 83 -9.49 -22.95 0.61
C VAL A 83 -10.15 -22.71 -0.73
N PHE A 84 -11.46 -22.88 -0.72
CA PHE A 84 -12.33 -22.69 -1.88
C PHE A 84 -13.22 -21.47 -1.65
N ILE A 85 -13.13 -20.47 -2.50
CA ILE A 85 -14.15 -19.43 -2.58
C ILE A 85 -15.35 -20.01 -3.36
N LYS A 86 -15.99 -21.03 -2.77
CA LYS A 86 -17.05 -21.82 -3.43
C LYS A 86 -18.38 -21.11 -3.53
N LYS A 87 -18.65 -20.18 -2.59
CA LYS A 87 -19.99 -19.58 -2.42
C LYS A 87 -20.13 -18.20 -3.05
N ILE A 88 -19.04 -17.60 -3.50
CA ILE A 88 -19.12 -16.29 -4.12
C ILE A 88 -19.55 -16.53 -5.54
N GLY A 89 -20.80 -16.22 -5.82
CA GLY A 89 -21.28 -16.21 -7.19
C GLY A 89 -20.36 -15.34 -8.03
N ASN A 90 -19.84 -15.86 -9.14
CA ASN A 90 -18.93 -15.15 -10.05
C ASN A 90 -19.45 -13.76 -10.50
N SER A 91 -20.74 -13.48 -10.33
CA SER A 91 -21.37 -12.22 -10.64
C SER A 91 -21.02 -11.08 -9.69
N ASP A 92 -20.59 -11.37 -8.46
CA ASP A 92 -20.35 -10.35 -7.44
C ASP A 92 -18.92 -9.83 -7.43
N ILE A 93 -17.95 -10.62 -7.91
CA ILE A 93 -16.54 -10.21 -8.09
C ILE A 93 -16.33 -9.82 -9.53
N GLN A 94 -16.27 -8.52 -9.81
CA GLN A 94 -16.02 -7.98 -11.15
C GLN A 94 -14.54 -8.02 -11.52
N ALA A 95 -13.64 -7.83 -10.54
CA ALA A 95 -12.21 -7.97 -10.73
C ALA A 95 -11.52 -8.41 -9.44
N LEU A 96 -10.39 -9.08 -9.59
CA LEU A 96 -9.59 -9.62 -8.51
C LEU A 96 -8.10 -9.60 -8.86
N GLN A 97 -7.29 -9.09 -7.95
CA GLN A 97 -5.84 -9.28 -7.97
C GLN A 97 -5.38 -9.87 -6.64
N VAL A 98 -4.51 -10.89 -6.71
CA VAL A 98 -3.97 -11.55 -5.52
C VAL A 98 -2.46 -11.67 -5.64
N PHE A 99 -1.78 -11.26 -4.59
CA PHE A 99 -0.32 -11.26 -4.52
C PHE A 99 0.15 -12.05 -3.31
N ASN A 100 1.21 -12.82 -3.47
CA ASN A 100 1.93 -13.43 -2.37
C ASN A 100 2.93 -12.45 -1.76
N LEU A 101 3.03 -12.43 -0.43
CA LEU A 101 3.84 -11.48 0.32
C LEU A 101 4.77 -12.16 1.31
N THR A 102 6.05 -11.73 1.33
CA THR A 102 6.93 -11.91 2.47
C THR A 102 6.86 -10.67 3.35
N PRO A 103 6.41 -10.78 4.62
CA PRO A 103 6.37 -9.65 5.55
C PRO A 103 7.76 -9.03 5.75
N LYS A 104 7.82 -7.69 5.76
CA LYS A 104 9.03 -6.90 6.03
C LYS A 104 8.68 -5.78 7.01
N LEU A 105 8.38 -6.17 8.24
CA LEU A 105 8.01 -5.22 9.28
C LEU A 105 9.26 -4.63 9.95
N PRO A 106 9.23 -3.34 10.32
CA PRO A 106 10.32 -2.73 11.07
C PRO A 106 10.39 -3.33 12.48
N PRO A 107 11.59 -3.37 13.10
CA PRO A 107 11.75 -3.81 14.48
C PRO A 107 10.85 -3.01 15.43
N LYS A 108 10.12 -3.70 16.29
CA LYS A 108 9.16 -3.07 17.24
C LYS A 108 9.81 -2.00 18.10
N ILE A 109 11.06 -2.20 18.51
CA ILE A 109 11.80 -1.23 19.32
C ILE A 109 11.99 0.11 18.59
N ILE A 110 12.28 0.08 17.28
CA ILE A 110 12.44 1.30 16.48
C ILE A 110 11.11 2.04 16.37
N VAL A 111 10.01 1.30 16.15
CA VAL A 111 8.67 1.88 16.13
C VAL A 111 8.34 2.56 17.45
N TYR A 112 8.66 1.89 18.58
CA TYR A 112 8.43 2.42 19.91
C TYR A 112 9.25 3.69 20.17
N LEU A 113 10.53 3.70 19.86
CA LEU A 113 11.40 4.87 20.00
C LEU A 113 10.85 6.08 19.23
N PHE A 114 10.41 5.88 17.99
CA PHE A 114 9.81 6.99 17.23
C PHE A 114 8.46 7.44 17.82
N LYS A 115 7.68 6.55 18.42
CA LYS A 115 6.45 6.92 19.12
C LYS A 115 6.71 7.81 20.33
N LEU A 116 7.80 7.61 21.07
CA LEU A 116 8.21 8.48 22.17
C LEU A 116 8.55 9.91 21.71
N LEU A 117 8.96 10.07 20.45
CA LEU A 117 9.27 11.39 19.88
C LEU A 117 8.06 12.10 19.25
N ARG A 118 6.85 11.54 19.32
CA ARG A 118 5.62 12.15 18.79
C ARG A 118 5.33 13.56 19.28
N PRO A 119 5.53 13.91 20.57
CA PRO A 119 5.32 15.28 21.04
C PRO A 119 6.12 16.31 20.24
N ILE A 120 7.37 15.97 19.90
CA ILE A 120 8.23 16.82 19.06
C ILE A 120 7.62 16.92 17.64
N GLY A 121 7.18 15.81 17.08
CA GLY A 121 6.53 15.80 15.77
C GLY A 121 5.28 16.66 15.72
N TYR A 122 4.43 16.63 16.75
CA TYR A 122 3.25 17.47 16.83
C TYR A 122 3.61 18.95 16.95
N LEU A 123 4.63 19.30 17.74
CA LEU A 123 5.13 20.66 17.84
C LEU A 123 5.61 21.18 16.47
N LEU A 124 6.41 20.39 15.76
CA LEU A 124 6.85 20.72 14.40
C LEU A 124 5.69 20.88 13.43
N ASP A 125 4.68 20.01 13.51
CA ASP A 125 3.48 20.09 12.66
C ASP A 125 2.68 21.38 12.90
N CYS A 126 2.66 21.90 14.14
CA CYS A 126 2.02 23.18 14.45
C CYS A 126 2.85 24.40 14.00
N LEU A 127 4.16 24.36 14.21
CA LEU A 127 5.04 25.53 14.02
C LEU A 127 5.48 25.72 12.56
N ILE A 128 5.69 24.63 11.81
CA ILE A 128 6.24 24.68 10.46
C ILE A 128 5.07 24.76 9.46
N LYS A 129 5.12 25.75 8.57
CA LYS A 129 4.17 25.84 7.44
C LYS A 129 4.56 24.87 6.32
N ASN A 130 3.55 24.36 5.60
CA ASN A 130 3.80 23.58 4.40
C ASN A 130 4.39 24.48 3.31
N GLU A 131 5.47 24.05 2.69
CA GLU A 131 6.16 24.81 1.65
C GLU A 131 6.08 24.14 0.27
N ILE A 132 5.61 22.90 0.18
CA ILE A 132 5.46 22.25 -1.14
C ILE A 132 4.28 22.87 -1.86
N ASP A 133 4.59 23.47 -2.99
CA ASP A 133 3.59 24.07 -3.87
C ASP A 133 2.96 22.99 -4.77
N TYR A 134 1.85 22.45 -4.32
CA TYR A 134 1.07 21.47 -5.09
C TYR A 134 0.30 22.07 -6.28
N SER A 135 0.29 23.38 -6.44
CA SER A 135 -0.37 24.02 -7.58
C SER A 135 0.31 23.70 -8.90
N LYS A 136 1.60 23.32 -8.85
CA LYS A 136 2.43 22.95 -10.00
C LYS A 136 2.26 21.48 -10.45
N LEU A 137 1.38 20.72 -9.79
CA LEU A 137 1.10 19.36 -10.24
C LEU A 137 0.49 19.36 -11.64
N SER A 138 0.94 18.43 -12.47
CA SER A 138 0.39 18.21 -13.80
C SER A 138 -1.08 17.79 -13.73
N ASN A 139 -1.86 18.11 -14.76
CA ASN A 139 -3.24 17.64 -14.88
C ASN A 139 -3.30 16.13 -15.15
N SER A 140 -2.31 15.56 -15.81
CA SER A 140 -2.20 14.12 -16.09
C SER A 140 -1.59 13.31 -14.95
N GLY A 141 -0.97 13.97 -13.95
CA GLY A 141 -0.19 13.30 -12.91
C GLY A 141 1.11 12.72 -13.44
N SER A 142 1.68 11.83 -12.68
CA SER A 142 2.83 11.01 -13.08
C SER A 142 2.68 9.62 -12.47
N LYS A 143 3.57 8.69 -12.85
CA LYS A 143 3.58 7.34 -12.27
C LYS A 143 3.92 7.29 -10.77
N ILE A 144 4.36 8.40 -10.18
CA ILE A 144 4.78 8.50 -8.76
C ILE A 144 4.21 9.72 -8.02
N LEU A 145 3.42 10.56 -8.68
CA LEU A 145 2.80 11.74 -8.09
C LEU A 145 1.32 11.80 -8.49
N PRO A 146 0.45 12.32 -7.63
CA PRO A 146 -0.95 12.54 -7.98
C PRO A 146 -1.06 13.60 -9.09
N ASN A 147 -2.14 13.56 -9.85
CA ASN A 147 -2.52 14.68 -10.69
C ASN A 147 -3.17 15.79 -9.84
N LYS A 148 -3.40 16.95 -10.44
CA LYS A 148 -4.00 18.11 -9.77
C LYS A 148 -5.38 17.81 -9.18
N LYS A 149 -6.23 17.06 -9.90
CA LYS A 149 -7.57 16.66 -9.45
C LYS A 149 -7.50 15.73 -8.23
N GLN A 150 -6.66 14.69 -8.29
CA GLN A 150 -6.46 13.74 -7.18
C GLN A 150 -5.93 14.45 -5.93
N ASN A 151 -4.92 15.31 -6.10
CA ASN A 151 -4.37 16.07 -4.97
C ASN A 151 -5.41 17.01 -4.35
N ASN A 152 -6.20 17.74 -5.15
CA ASN A 152 -7.25 18.62 -4.65
C ASN A 152 -8.35 17.84 -3.93
N ARG A 153 -8.77 16.68 -4.47
CA ARG A 153 -9.74 15.79 -3.82
C ARG A 153 -9.24 15.36 -2.44
N PHE A 154 -7.99 14.95 -2.33
CA PHE A 154 -7.42 14.49 -1.07
C PHE A 154 -7.20 15.67 -0.09
N LYS A 155 -6.71 16.82 -0.55
CA LYS A 155 -6.52 18.03 0.27
C LYS A 155 -7.83 18.54 0.88
N ASN A 156 -8.93 18.42 0.12
CA ASN A 156 -10.27 18.87 0.54
C ASN A 156 -11.02 17.79 1.35
N ASN A 157 -10.42 16.62 1.56
CA ASN A 157 -11.01 15.60 2.39
C ASN A 157 -10.95 16.00 3.86
N ASN A 158 -12.12 16.32 4.44
CA ASN A 158 -12.27 16.77 5.83
C ASN A 158 -12.64 15.63 6.79
N SER A 159 -12.56 14.38 6.35
CA SER A 159 -12.80 13.24 7.24
C SER A 159 -11.90 13.31 8.46
N LYS A 160 -12.48 13.03 9.63
CA LYS A 160 -11.74 12.88 10.89
C LYS A 160 -11.33 11.42 11.16
N GLU A 161 -11.77 10.51 10.30
CA GLU A 161 -11.45 9.09 10.40
C GLU A 161 -10.00 8.82 10.03
N LYS A 162 -9.49 7.70 10.53
CA LYS A 162 -8.16 7.22 10.15
C LYS A 162 -8.09 6.94 8.65
N ALA A 163 -7.05 7.46 8.04
CA ALA A 163 -6.75 7.23 6.63
C ALA A 163 -5.69 6.15 6.48
N TYR A 164 -5.94 5.18 5.63
CA TYR A 164 -4.97 4.14 5.27
C TYR A 164 -4.54 4.36 3.83
N MET A 165 -3.22 4.55 3.64
CA MET A 165 -2.64 4.69 2.30
C MET A 165 -2.00 3.37 1.93
N ILE A 166 -2.61 2.67 0.99
CA ILE A 166 -2.15 1.37 0.48
C ILE A 166 -1.30 1.65 -0.75
N ASN A 167 -0.01 1.33 -0.67
CA ASN A 167 0.96 1.61 -1.73
C ASN A 167 1.45 0.31 -2.37
N LEU A 168 1.15 0.12 -3.65
CA LEU A 168 1.86 -0.84 -4.48
C LEU A 168 3.07 -0.11 -5.07
N LEU A 169 4.25 -0.71 -4.95
CA LEU A 169 5.52 -0.04 -5.22
C LEU A 169 6.36 -0.83 -6.22
N LYS A 170 6.88 -0.14 -7.24
CA LYS A 170 7.87 -0.67 -8.16
C LYS A 170 9.04 0.31 -8.27
N ALA A 171 10.22 -0.11 -7.86
CA ALA A 171 11.44 0.66 -7.98
C ALA A 171 12.11 0.40 -9.33
N PHE A 172 12.87 1.39 -9.81
CA PHE A 172 13.78 1.18 -10.93
C PHE A 172 14.84 0.12 -10.58
N GLU A 173 15.40 -0.54 -11.56
CA GLU A 173 16.56 -1.39 -11.38
C GLU A 173 17.77 -0.53 -10.98
N ILE A 174 18.06 0.50 -11.74
CA ILE A 174 19.08 1.52 -11.46
C ILE A 174 18.39 2.85 -11.19
N ALA A 175 18.70 3.48 -10.06
CA ALA A 175 18.11 4.75 -9.65
C ALA A 175 18.45 5.88 -10.64
N LYS A 176 17.47 6.72 -10.96
CA LYS A 176 17.58 7.82 -11.92
C LYS A 176 17.90 9.15 -11.24
N TYR A 177 19.08 9.23 -10.59
CA TYR A 177 19.57 10.50 -10.07
C TYR A 177 19.93 11.47 -11.18
N LYS A 178 19.76 12.78 -10.91
CA LYS A 178 20.26 13.85 -11.82
C LYS A 178 21.78 13.80 -11.94
N ASP A 179 22.46 13.61 -10.82
CA ASP A 179 23.91 13.39 -10.78
C ASP A 179 24.21 11.95 -11.20
N LYS A 180 24.84 11.80 -12.34
CA LYS A 180 25.19 10.51 -12.95
C LYS A 180 26.29 9.75 -12.21
N ASN A 181 27.05 10.44 -11.33
CA ASN A 181 28.08 9.80 -10.49
C ASN A 181 27.46 8.97 -9.36
N ILE A 182 26.16 9.18 -9.04
CA ILE A 182 25.46 8.42 -8.03
C ILE A 182 24.90 7.14 -8.66
N ILE A 183 25.66 6.04 -8.55
CA ILE A 183 25.25 4.72 -9.03
C ILE A 183 24.67 3.94 -7.86
N LYS A 184 23.35 3.75 -7.83
CA LYS A 184 22.59 3.01 -6.81
C LYS A 184 21.43 2.27 -7.45
N SER A 185 20.98 1.19 -6.82
CA SER A 185 19.72 0.57 -7.22
C SER A 185 18.52 1.46 -6.86
N GLY A 186 17.45 1.38 -7.63
CA GLY A 186 16.20 2.06 -7.30
C GLY A 186 15.67 1.63 -5.94
N ARG A 187 15.88 0.36 -5.57
CA ARG A 187 15.48 -0.18 -4.26
C ARG A 187 16.25 0.48 -3.12
N GLU A 188 17.57 0.62 -3.22
CA GLU A 188 18.36 1.33 -2.21
C GLU A 188 17.91 2.78 -2.08
N ALA A 189 17.74 3.48 -3.21
CA ALA A 189 17.28 4.85 -3.22
C ALA A 189 15.89 5.00 -2.56
N TYR A 190 14.92 4.15 -2.95
CA TYR A 190 13.56 4.29 -2.47
C TYR A 190 13.38 3.72 -1.05
N TYR A 191 13.73 2.45 -0.79
CA TYR A 191 13.39 1.83 0.49
C TYR A 191 14.33 2.25 1.61
N GLU A 192 15.63 2.42 1.35
CA GLU A 192 16.60 2.72 2.40
C GLU A 192 16.75 4.23 2.63
N LYS A 193 16.90 5.02 1.57
CA LYS A 193 17.14 6.46 1.71
C LYS A 193 15.86 7.27 1.89
N TYR A 194 14.82 7.02 1.10
CA TYR A 194 13.53 7.70 1.25
C TYR A 194 12.64 7.02 2.29
N GLY A 195 12.46 5.70 2.19
CA GLY A 195 11.49 4.93 2.98
C GLY A 195 11.73 5.03 4.48
N THR A 196 12.99 5.03 4.93
CA THR A 196 13.35 5.20 6.35
C THR A 196 12.91 6.56 6.88
N VAL A 197 13.10 7.62 6.09
CA VAL A 197 12.68 8.98 6.48
C VAL A 197 11.17 9.11 6.45
N ALA A 198 10.52 8.57 5.43
CA ALA A 198 9.06 8.57 5.31
C ALA A 198 8.40 7.81 6.47
N PHE A 199 8.89 6.60 6.78
CA PHE A 199 8.43 5.80 7.91
C PHE A 199 8.52 6.55 9.24
N ARG A 200 9.66 7.14 9.55
CA ARG A 200 9.85 7.96 10.75
C ARG A 200 8.85 9.13 10.76
N SER A 201 8.70 9.82 9.64
CA SER A 201 7.82 10.99 9.52
C SER A 201 6.35 10.63 9.76
N VAL A 202 5.88 9.48 9.24
CA VAL A 202 4.53 8.98 9.52
C VAL A 202 4.31 8.80 11.02
N ILE A 203 5.26 8.19 11.73
CA ILE A 203 5.11 7.95 13.17
C ILE A 203 5.15 9.26 13.95
N LEU A 204 6.05 10.18 13.62
CA LEU A 204 6.16 11.47 14.29
C LEU A 204 4.91 12.34 14.14
N THR A 205 4.21 12.25 13.01
CA THR A 205 2.95 12.97 12.77
C THR A 205 1.71 12.28 13.36
N GLY A 206 1.90 11.25 14.18
CA GLY A 206 0.81 10.53 14.87
C GLY A 206 0.26 9.34 14.11
N GLY A 207 0.79 9.05 12.92
CA GLY A 207 0.43 7.87 12.15
C GLY A 207 1.07 6.58 12.69
N ASN A 208 0.76 5.47 12.03
CA ASN A 208 1.34 4.18 12.31
C ASN A 208 1.78 3.49 11.01
N PHE A 209 2.72 2.59 11.17
CA PHE A 209 3.07 1.63 10.14
C PHE A 209 2.16 0.41 10.32
N THR A 210 1.22 0.21 9.39
CA THR A 210 0.24 -0.87 9.50
C THR A 210 0.81 -2.17 8.98
N TYR A 211 1.40 -2.14 7.79
CA TYR A 211 1.99 -3.32 7.17
C TYR A 211 3.02 -2.95 6.10
N ALA A 212 4.02 -3.79 5.91
CA ALA A 212 4.82 -3.84 4.69
C ALA A 212 5.23 -5.27 4.35
N GLY A 213 5.37 -5.52 3.07
CA GLY A 213 5.83 -6.80 2.54
C GLY A 213 6.47 -6.65 1.18
N ARG A 214 7.29 -7.65 0.83
CA ARG A 214 7.80 -7.82 -0.53
C ARG A 214 6.86 -8.76 -1.26
N PHE A 215 6.45 -8.41 -2.46
CA PHE A 215 5.75 -9.34 -3.34
C PHE A 215 6.70 -10.42 -3.84
N ILE A 216 6.19 -11.65 -3.93
CA ILE A 216 6.91 -12.81 -4.44
C ILE A 216 6.38 -13.09 -5.85
N GLY A 217 7.24 -12.90 -6.84
CA GLY A 217 6.89 -13.16 -8.24
C GLY A 217 5.77 -12.29 -8.80
N SER A 218 5.09 -12.81 -9.80
CA SER A 218 3.92 -12.21 -10.44
C SER A 218 2.67 -12.36 -9.56
N PRO A 219 1.59 -11.61 -9.81
CA PRO A 219 0.30 -11.87 -9.19
C PRO A 219 -0.11 -13.35 -9.34
N LEU A 220 -0.63 -13.94 -8.28
CA LEU A 220 -1.18 -15.30 -8.30
C LEU A 220 -2.48 -15.34 -9.12
N ILE A 221 -3.27 -14.28 -9.00
CA ILE A 221 -4.49 -14.06 -9.74
C ILE A 221 -4.47 -12.64 -10.29
N GLU A 222 -4.83 -12.48 -11.57
CA GLU A 222 -5.04 -11.20 -12.22
C GLU A 222 -6.26 -11.33 -13.13
N TYR A 223 -7.44 -11.05 -12.57
CA TYR A 223 -8.72 -11.15 -13.26
C TYR A 223 -9.34 -9.76 -13.42
N ASN A 224 -9.57 -9.35 -14.66
CA ASN A 224 -10.13 -8.03 -15.04
C ASN A 224 -9.47 -6.83 -14.34
N ALA A 225 -8.20 -6.94 -13.96
CA ALA A 225 -7.47 -5.85 -13.33
C ALA A 225 -7.26 -4.68 -14.31
N PRO A 226 -7.30 -3.42 -13.85
CA PRO A 226 -7.02 -2.27 -14.70
C PRO A 226 -5.54 -2.22 -15.10
N ASN A 227 -5.26 -1.58 -16.24
CA ASN A 227 -3.92 -1.60 -16.84
C ASN A 227 -2.83 -0.99 -15.94
N ASP A 228 -3.17 0.02 -15.17
CA ASP A 228 -2.23 0.67 -14.24
C ASP A 228 -1.83 -0.23 -13.06
N THR A 229 -2.70 -1.16 -12.63
CA THR A 229 -2.39 -2.12 -11.56
C THR A 229 -1.80 -3.44 -12.06
N LYS A 230 -1.88 -3.73 -13.36
CA LYS A 230 -1.34 -4.96 -13.94
C LYS A 230 0.18 -5.08 -13.79
N GLY A 231 0.63 -6.34 -13.79
CA GLY A 231 2.03 -6.72 -13.86
C GLY A 231 2.72 -6.79 -12.49
N ASN A 232 4.04 -6.86 -12.55
CA ASN A 232 4.86 -7.14 -11.37
C ASN A 232 5.07 -5.90 -10.51
N TRP A 233 4.65 -6.00 -9.27
CA TRP A 233 4.96 -5.09 -8.18
C TRP A 233 6.05 -5.69 -7.29
N GLN A 234 6.83 -4.85 -6.61
CA GLN A 234 7.95 -5.32 -5.79
C GLN A 234 7.63 -5.31 -4.30
N ALA A 235 6.80 -4.36 -3.86
CA ALA A 235 6.46 -4.24 -2.45
C ALA A 235 5.08 -3.62 -2.22
N LEU A 236 4.52 -3.97 -1.07
CA LEU A 236 3.35 -3.34 -0.47
C LEU A 236 3.79 -2.54 0.75
N GLY A 237 3.25 -1.32 0.88
CA GLY A 237 3.36 -0.51 2.09
C GLY A 237 1.99 0.04 2.49
N ILE A 238 1.57 -0.19 3.73
CA ILE A 238 0.31 0.33 4.26
C ILE A 238 0.60 1.22 5.45
N MET A 239 0.30 2.51 5.31
CA MET A 239 0.49 3.53 6.33
C MET A 239 -0.86 4.01 6.85
N GLU A 240 -0.99 4.08 8.18
CA GLU A 240 -2.13 4.68 8.86
C GLU A 240 -1.81 6.14 9.20
N TYR A 241 -2.72 7.04 8.92
CA TYR A 241 -2.72 8.43 9.36
C TYR A 241 -3.93 8.68 10.25
N SER A 242 -3.83 9.57 11.23
CA SER A 242 -4.95 9.90 12.12
C SER A 242 -6.13 10.53 11.37
N ASN A 243 -5.88 11.16 10.23
CA ASN A 243 -6.85 11.64 9.25
C ASN A 243 -6.14 11.91 7.91
N PRO A 244 -6.86 12.12 6.80
CA PRO A 244 -6.24 12.34 5.47
C PRO A 244 -5.24 13.50 5.43
N LYS A 245 -5.53 14.62 6.09
CA LYS A 245 -4.68 15.83 6.05
C LYS A 245 -3.28 15.59 6.63
N LYS A 246 -3.11 14.60 7.51
CA LYS A 246 -1.80 14.27 8.12
C LYS A 246 -0.78 13.72 7.12
N LEU A 247 -1.20 13.30 5.93
CA LEU A 247 -0.26 12.99 4.85
C LEU A 247 0.62 14.21 4.50
N TYR A 248 0.04 15.41 4.47
CA TYR A 248 0.78 16.64 4.16
C TYR A 248 1.68 17.10 5.32
N SER A 249 1.44 16.66 6.54
CA SER A 249 2.29 16.96 7.69
C SER A 249 3.68 16.30 7.60
N LEU A 250 3.84 15.26 6.76
CA LEU A 250 5.15 14.62 6.54
C LEU A 250 6.22 15.59 6.08
N GLU A 251 5.83 16.59 5.29
CA GLU A 251 6.74 17.59 4.72
C GLU A 251 7.41 18.48 5.76
N LYS A 252 6.76 18.62 6.91
CA LYS A 252 7.23 19.40 8.04
C LYS A 252 8.28 18.65 8.88
N MET A 253 8.39 17.33 8.66
CA MET A 253 9.30 16.50 9.45
C MET A 253 10.75 16.64 8.96
N PRO A 254 11.73 16.62 9.90
CA PRO A 254 13.13 16.80 9.57
C PRO A 254 13.62 15.82 8.51
N GLY A 255 14.23 16.34 7.45
CA GLY A 255 14.82 15.55 6.37
C GLY A 255 13.82 15.04 5.32
N TYR A 256 12.50 15.13 5.53
CA TYR A 256 11.53 14.58 4.58
C TYR A 256 11.65 15.20 3.19
N LYS A 257 11.65 16.54 3.07
CA LYS A 257 11.83 17.22 1.78
C LYS A 257 13.14 16.84 1.09
N LYS A 258 14.24 16.75 1.85
CA LYS A 258 15.55 16.33 1.31
C LYS A 258 15.53 14.88 0.81
N SER A 259 14.68 14.02 1.37
CA SER A 259 14.56 12.61 0.97
C SER A 259 13.77 12.43 -0.32
N LEU A 260 12.94 13.39 -0.74
CA LEU A 260 12.10 13.29 -1.95
C LEU A 260 12.94 13.03 -3.22
N LYS A 261 14.17 13.57 -3.31
CA LYS A 261 15.08 13.25 -4.42
C LYS A 261 15.38 11.75 -4.55
N HIS A 262 15.39 11.03 -3.45
CA HIS A 262 15.63 9.59 -3.44
C HIS A 262 14.37 8.80 -3.84
N ARG A 263 13.17 9.30 -3.45
CA ARG A 263 11.90 8.79 -3.96
C ARG A 263 11.85 8.92 -5.48
N ASP A 264 12.09 10.13 -5.99
CA ASP A 264 11.97 10.45 -7.40
C ASP A 264 13.01 9.70 -8.26
N ALA A 265 14.20 9.49 -7.72
CA ALA A 265 15.24 8.71 -8.40
C ALA A 265 14.99 7.20 -8.33
N GLY A 266 14.42 6.70 -7.21
CA GLY A 266 14.33 5.27 -6.94
C GLY A 266 13.03 4.61 -7.40
N LEU A 267 11.90 5.35 -7.40
CA LEU A 267 10.58 4.80 -7.68
C LEU A 267 10.23 4.91 -9.16
N GLU A 268 9.94 3.77 -9.81
CA GLU A 268 9.48 3.71 -11.20
C GLU A 268 8.00 4.05 -11.31
N ARG A 269 7.18 3.40 -10.47
CA ARG A 269 5.74 3.62 -10.40
C ARG A 269 5.16 3.23 -9.05
N THR A 270 4.03 3.82 -8.71
CA THR A 270 3.24 3.44 -7.55
C THR A 270 1.75 3.58 -7.85
N ILE A 271 0.95 2.73 -7.23
CA ILE A 271 -0.46 2.96 -7.00
C ILE A 271 -0.62 3.28 -5.52
N ASN A 272 -1.33 4.34 -5.21
CA ASN A 272 -1.59 4.74 -3.83
C ASN A 272 -3.10 4.87 -3.64
N ILE A 273 -3.71 3.94 -2.91
CA ILE A 273 -5.14 3.86 -2.68
C ILE A 273 -5.45 4.40 -1.29
N TYR A 274 -6.21 5.49 -1.23
CA TYR A 274 -6.80 5.95 0.02
C TYR A 274 -7.94 5.03 0.43
N SER A 275 -7.89 4.56 1.67
CA SER A 275 -8.83 3.59 2.22
C SER A 275 -9.19 3.91 3.66
N ILE A 276 -10.31 3.34 4.13
CA ILE A 276 -10.76 3.34 5.53
C ILE A 276 -11.00 1.90 5.98
N LYS A 277 -11.10 1.67 7.27
CA LYS A 277 -11.47 0.35 7.83
C LYS A 277 -12.98 0.23 8.04
#